data_fbfd262f7212c794228555f36c390028
#
_entry.id   fbfd262f7212c794228555f36c390028
#
_cell.length_a   1.000
_cell.length_b   1.000
_cell.length_c   1.000
_cell.angle_alpha   90.00
_cell.angle_beta   90.00
_cell.angle_gamma   90.00
#
_symmetry.space_group_name_H-M   'P 1'
#
loop_
_entity.id
_entity.type
_entity.pdbx_description
1 polymer ?
#
loop_
_entity_poly.entity_id
_entity_poly.type
_entity_poly.pdbx_seq_one_letter_code
_entity_poly.pdbx_strand_id
1 'polypeptide(L)'
;MLFRSIKAESNQTKHNVSFQEAASVFDDPLSITFPDPAHSIEEERIIIIGRSKNDRLLFVSYLDRNNTIRIISAREVTRSEKRIYEEESL
;
A
#
# COMPACT_ATOMS: atom_id res chain seq x y z
N MET A 1 -10.61 -5.55 -16.70
CA MET A 1 -9.56 -5.28 -15.70
C MET A 1 -8.73 -4.10 -16.16
N LEU A 2 -8.58 -3.14 -15.30
CA LEU A 2 -7.76 -1.98 -15.60
C LEU A 2 -6.32 -2.27 -15.25
N PHE A 3 -5.45 -2.11 -16.25
CA PHE A 3 -4.01 -2.21 -15.99
C PHE A 3 -3.51 -0.89 -15.48
N ARG A 4 -2.87 -0.91 -14.34
CA ARG A 4 -2.21 0.25 -13.79
C ARG A 4 -0.73 -0.02 -13.71
N SER A 5 0.06 0.96 -14.16
CA SER A 5 1.49 0.90 -13.95
C SER A 5 1.78 1.12 -12.48
N ILE A 6 2.62 0.29 -11.90
CA ILE A 6 3.04 0.45 -10.52
C ILE A 6 4.54 0.72 -10.53
N LYS A 7 4.94 1.87 -9.97
CA LYS A 7 6.33 2.30 -9.98
C LYS A 7 6.79 2.63 -8.57
N ALA A 8 8.08 2.51 -8.34
CA ALA A 8 8.68 2.94 -7.08
C ALA A 8 9.03 4.41 -7.15
N GLU A 9 8.72 5.15 -6.09
CA GLU A 9 9.13 6.54 -5.98
C GLU A 9 10.63 6.64 -5.78
N SER A 10 11.21 5.67 -5.08
CA SER A 10 12.64 5.58 -4.93
C SER A 10 13.06 4.13 -5.03
N ASN A 11 14.35 3.90 -5.33
CA ASN A 11 14.88 2.55 -5.43
C ASN A 11 15.20 1.93 -4.06
N GLN A 12 14.95 2.65 -2.99
CA GLN A 12 15.25 2.14 -1.66
C GLN A 12 14.11 1.32 -1.12
N THR A 13 14.43 0.11 -0.73
CA THR A 13 13.51 -0.71 0.04
C THR A 13 13.77 -0.41 1.51
N LYS A 14 12.72 -0.07 2.23
CA LYS A 14 12.80 0.15 3.67
C LYS A 14 12.03 -0.96 4.36
N HIS A 15 12.42 -1.26 5.59
CA HIS A 15 11.67 -2.22 6.42
C HIS A 15 11.60 -3.62 5.81
N ASN A 16 12.61 -4.01 5.04
CA ASN A 16 12.69 -5.35 4.45
C ASN A 16 11.50 -5.71 3.56
N VAL A 17 10.93 -4.73 2.90
CA VAL A 17 9.84 -4.95 1.95
C VAL A 17 10.33 -4.53 0.57
N SER A 18 10.37 -5.49 -0.36
CA SER A 18 10.76 -5.19 -1.73
C SER A 18 9.65 -4.46 -2.45
N PHE A 19 10.03 -3.78 -3.55
CA PHE A 19 9.04 -3.15 -4.41
C PHE A 19 8.00 -4.17 -4.91
N GLN A 20 8.47 -5.33 -5.34
CA GLN A 20 7.59 -6.36 -5.88
C GLN A 20 6.61 -6.86 -4.82
N GLU A 21 7.07 -7.01 -3.61
CA GLU A 21 6.18 -7.44 -2.53
C GLU A 21 5.17 -6.34 -2.20
N ALA A 22 5.61 -5.09 -2.14
CA ALA A 22 4.69 -3.98 -1.88
C ALA A 22 3.63 -3.88 -2.97
N ALA A 23 4.03 -4.04 -4.22
CA ALA A 23 3.10 -3.99 -5.34
C ALA A 23 2.07 -5.10 -5.27
N SER A 24 2.42 -6.25 -4.71
CA SER A 24 1.51 -7.40 -4.68
C SER A 24 0.30 -7.17 -3.77
N VAL A 25 0.34 -6.21 -2.85
CA VAL A 25 -0.82 -5.95 -1.98
C VAL A 25 -2.00 -5.42 -2.78
N PHE A 26 -1.75 -4.83 -3.95
CA PHE A 26 -2.81 -4.34 -4.81
C PHE A 26 -3.64 -5.46 -5.43
N ASP A 27 -3.16 -6.69 -5.35
CA ASP A 27 -3.89 -7.87 -5.81
C ASP A 27 -4.73 -8.52 -4.72
N ASP A 28 -4.64 -8.04 -3.50
CA ASP A 28 -5.42 -8.59 -2.39
C ASP A 28 -6.85 -8.08 -2.47
N PRO A 29 -7.85 -8.95 -2.73
CA PRO A 29 -9.23 -8.51 -2.83
C PRO A 29 -9.80 -7.98 -1.52
N LEU A 30 -9.15 -8.25 -0.41
CA LEU A 30 -9.58 -7.78 0.91
C LEU A 30 -8.82 -6.52 1.35
N SER A 31 -7.94 -5.99 0.50
CA SER A 31 -7.19 -4.79 0.84
C SER A 31 -8.14 -3.62 1.10
N ILE A 32 -7.71 -2.73 1.98
CA ILE A 32 -8.47 -1.53 2.30
C ILE A 32 -7.62 -0.30 1.98
N THR A 33 -8.27 0.76 1.53
CA THR A 33 -7.59 2.01 1.21
C THR A 33 -8.25 3.17 1.95
N PHE A 34 -7.42 4.14 2.31
CA PHE A 34 -7.92 5.36 2.93
C PHE A 34 -6.92 6.49 2.70
N PRO A 35 -7.37 7.75 2.76
CA PRO A 35 -6.44 8.87 2.58
C PRO A 35 -5.42 8.92 3.71
N ASP A 36 -4.20 9.33 3.38
CA ASP A 36 -3.16 9.54 4.38
C ASP A 36 -3.41 10.90 5.05
N PRO A 37 -3.82 10.93 6.31
CA PRO A 37 -4.18 12.19 6.94
C PRO A 37 -2.98 13.12 7.17
N ALA A 38 -1.78 12.56 7.21
CA ALA A 38 -0.59 13.36 7.46
C ALA A 38 -0.10 14.10 6.21
N HIS A 39 -0.49 13.66 5.02
CA HIS A 39 0.06 14.16 3.77
C HIS A 39 -1.00 14.53 2.73
N SER A 40 -2.25 14.67 3.13
CA SER A 40 -3.33 14.90 2.18
C SER A 40 -3.46 16.34 1.70
N ILE A 41 -2.71 17.27 2.29
CA ILE A 41 -2.83 18.70 1.94
C ILE A 41 -2.05 19.02 0.66
N GLU A 42 -0.83 18.53 0.54
CA GLU A 42 0.03 18.85 -0.60
C GLU A 42 -0.06 17.81 -1.70
N GLU A 43 -0.23 16.56 -1.34
CA GLU A 43 -0.32 15.46 -2.29
C GLU A 43 -1.41 14.52 -1.82
N GLU A 44 -2.15 13.97 -2.75
CA GLU A 44 -3.17 12.99 -2.40
C GLU A 44 -2.53 11.63 -2.19
N ARG A 45 -1.87 11.48 -1.05
CA ARG A 45 -1.31 10.19 -0.67
C ARG A 45 -2.40 9.29 -0.15
N ILE A 46 -2.33 8.05 -0.57
CA ILE A 46 -3.30 7.04 -0.18
C ILE A 46 -2.53 5.92 0.51
N ILE A 47 -3.18 5.34 1.52
CA ILE A 47 -2.66 4.17 2.21
C ILE A 47 -3.45 2.96 1.74
N ILE A 48 -2.75 1.88 1.47
CA ILE A 48 -3.38 0.58 1.28
C ILE A 48 -2.81 -0.39 2.30
N ILE A 49 -3.69 -1.10 2.98
CA ILE A 49 -3.31 -2.20 3.85
C ILE A 49 -3.81 -3.46 3.18
N GLY A 50 -2.91 -4.36 2.92
CA GLY A 50 -3.26 -5.61 2.24
C GLY A 50 -2.22 -6.68 2.48
N ARG A 51 -2.58 -7.89 2.08
CA ARG A 51 -1.71 -9.05 2.22
C ARG A 51 -0.86 -9.20 0.97
N SER A 52 0.44 -9.32 1.18
CA SER A 52 1.40 -9.44 0.09
C SER A 52 1.46 -10.87 -0.44
N LYS A 53 2.19 -11.04 -1.53
CA LYS A 53 2.46 -12.36 -2.12
C LYS A 53 3.20 -13.30 -1.16
N ASN A 54 3.89 -12.74 -0.16
CA ASN A 54 4.59 -13.51 0.85
C ASN A 54 3.77 -13.69 2.12
N ASP A 55 2.47 -13.44 2.02
CA ASP A 55 1.50 -13.63 3.11
C ASP A 55 1.79 -12.76 4.32
N ARG A 56 2.31 -11.55 4.08
CA ARG A 56 2.52 -10.55 5.11
C ARG A 56 1.54 -9.40 4.92
N LEU A 57 1.01 -8.89 6.03
CA LEU A 57 0.19 -7.68 5.96
C LEU A 57 1.09 -6.46 5.91
N LEU A 58 0.92 -5.66 4.88
CA LEU A 58 1.75 -4.50 4.65
C LEU A 58 0.92 -3.21 4.64
N PHE A 59 1.58 -2.16 5.09
CA PHE A 59 1.07 -0.79 5.06
C PHE A 59 1.86 -0.07 3.97
N VAL A 60 1.18 0.29 2.88
CA VAL A 60 1.83 0.87 1.71
C VAL A 60 1.26 2.26 1.46
N SER A 61 2.15 3.26 1.37
CA SER A 61 1.78 4.61 1.01
C SER A 61 2.06 4.83 -0.47
N TYR A 62 1.11 5.40 -1.19
CA TYR A 62 1.28 5.56 -2.62
C TYR A 62 0.53 6.78 -3.15
N LEU A 63 0.90 7.19 -4.36
CA LEU A 63 0.21 8.21 -5.14
C LEU A 63 -0.46 7.52 -6.33
N ASP A 64 -1.66 7.99 -6.67
CA ASP A 64 -2.41 7.45 -7.79
C ASP A 64 -2.69 8.58 -8.77
N ARG A 65 -1.99 8.59 -9.91
CA ARG A 65 -2.12 9.62 -10.92
C ARG A 65 -2.06 9.01 -12.32
N ASN A 66 -3.01 9.40 -13.17
CA ASN A 66 -2.97 9.04 -14.58
C ASN A 66 -2.77 7.55 -14.82
N ASN A 67 -3.49 6.73 -14.06
CA ASN A 67 -3.39 5.27 -14.13
C ASN A 67 -2.02 4.74 -13.73
N THR A 68 -1.23 5.55 -13.03
CA THR A 68 0.06 5.13 -12.50
C THR A 68 0.01 5.19 -10.98
N ILE A 69 0.40 4.10 -10.35
CA ILE A 69 0.54 4.04 -8.90
C ILE A 69 2.02 4.18 -8.58
N ARG A 70 2.36 5.18 -7.75
CA ARG A 70 3.73 5.38 -7.32
C ARG A 70 3.84 5.02 -5.84
N ILE A 71 4.54 3.95 -5.55
CA ILE A 71 4.73 3.50 -4.18
C ILE A 71 5.79 4.38 -3.52
N ILE A 72 5.42 5.01 -2.42
CA ILE A 72 6.30 5.90 -1.68
C ILE A 72 7.03 5.12 -0.60
N SER A 73 6.31 4.31 0.16
CA SER A 73 6.91 3.53 1.24
C SER A 73 6.06 2.30 1.51
N ALA A 74 6.69 1.31 2.12
CA ALA A 74 5.99 0.08 2.49
C ALA A 74 6.67 -0.48 3.75
N ARG A 75 5.85 -1.01 4.64
CA ARG A 75 6.33 -1.66 5.87
C ARG A 75 5.28 -2.64 6.34
N GLU A 76 5.64 -3.48 7.26
CA GLU A 76 4.65 -4.35 7.90
C GLU A 76 3.73 -3.51 8.79
N VAL A 77 2.50 -3.98 8.95
CA VAL A 77 1.50 -3.27 9.75
C VAL A 77 1.82 -3.35 11.23
N THR A 78 1.35 -2.36 11.97
CA THR A 78 1.32 -2.42 13.42
C THR A 78 0.14 -3.30 13.85
N ARG A 79 0.09 -3.59 15.14
CA ARG A 79 -1.02 -4.38 15.68
C ARG A 79 -2.37 -3.69 15.47
N SER A 80 -2.40 -2.38 15.65
CA SER A 80 -3.63 -1.60 15.42
C SER A 80 -4.07 -1.64 13.97
N GLU A 81 -3.12 -1.54 13.06
CA GLU A 81 -3.41 -1.57 11.64
C GLU A 81 -3.90 -2.94 11.20
N LYS A 82 -3.32 -3.99 11.76
CA LYS A 82 -3.79 -5.35 11.49
C LYS A 82 -5.24 -5.52 11.92
N ARG A 83 -5.59 -4.95 13.06
CA ARG A 83 -6.96 -5.02 13.55
C ARG A 83 -7.93 -4.32 12.60
N ILE A 84 -7.53 -3.15 12.08
CA ILE A 84 -8.36 -2.42 11.11
C ILE A 84 -8.62 -3.29 9.89
N TYR A 85 -7.57 -3.90 9.35
CA TYR A 85 -7.70 -4.77 8.18
C TYR A 85 -8.66 -5.93 8.46
N GLU A 86 -8.49 -6.58 9.61
CA GLU A 86 -9.31 -7.74 9.96
C GLU A 86 -10.77 -7.37 10.14
N GLU A 87 -11.06 -6.23 10.76
CA GLU A 87 -12.42 -5.78 10.97
C GLU A 87 -13.11 -5.38 9.67
N GLU A 88 -12.40 -4.68 8.80
CA GLU A 88 -12.98 -4.23 7.53
C GLU A 88 -13.14 -5.37 6.53
N SER A 89 -12.39 -6.46 6.71
CA SER A 89 -12.43 -7.58 5.77
C SER A 89 -13.50 -8.61 6.10
N LEU A 90 -14.21 -8.43 7.18
CA LEU A 90 -15.26 -9.39 7.59
C LEU A 90 -16.57 -9.17 6.83
#